data_d4e825483f8b0f254de8666d20e43384
#
_entry.id   d4e825483f8b0f254de8666d20e43384
#
_cell.length_a   1.000
_cell.length_b   1.000
_cell.length_c   1.000
_cell.angle_alpha   90.00
_cell.angle_beta   90.00
_cell.angle_gamma   90.00
#
_symmetry.space_group_name_H-M   'P 1'
#
loop_
_entity.id
_entity.type
_entity.pdbx_description
1 polymer ?
#
loop_
_entity_poly.entity_id
_entity_poly.type
_entity_poly.pdbx_seq_one_letter_code
_entity_poly.pdbx_strand_id
1 'polypeptide(L)'
;DVYKRQSMDCVFCKIAAGEIPSETIYEDENLIAFNDLDPQAPIHFLVIPKKHITSLATLDESDSELIAKIMLAIKKLAADNNLEGYRVVTNIGEDGGQTVPHLHFHVLGGRAFHWPAG
;
A
#
# COMPACT_ATOMS: atom_id res chain seq x y z
N ASP A 1 -7.83 -16.30 -10.82
CA ASP A 1 -6.96 -15.54 -9.92
C ASP A 1 -7.15 -16.03 -8.49
N VAL A 2 -6.05 -16.36 -7.82
CA VAL A 2 -6.03 -16.89 -6.46
C VAL A 2 -6.71 -15.94 -5.47
N TYR A 3 -6.58 -14.64 -5.66
CA TYR A 3 -7.06 -13.64 -4.70
C TYR A 3 -8.42 -13.04 -5.03
N LYS A 4 -9.00 -13.39 -6.15
CA LYS A 4 -10.19 -12.72 -6.67
C LYS A 4 -11.43 -12.79 -5.76
N ARG A 5 -11.54 -13.83 -4.92
CA ARG A 5 -12.72 -14.08 -4.09
C ARG A 5 -12.49 -13.84 -2.59
N GLN A 6 -11.36 -13.26 -2.20
CA GLN A 6 -11.03 -13.10 -0.79
C GLN A 6 -11.98 -12.16 -0.06
N SER A 7 -12.41 -11.07 -0.71
CA SER A 7 -13.36 -10.13 -0.15
C SER A 7 -14.10 -9.42 -1.27
N MET A 8 -15.36 -9.75 -1.43
CA MET A 8 -16.21 -9.19 -2.50
C MET A 8 -16.42 -7.68 -2.37
N ASP A 9 -16.39 -7.16 -1.12
CA ASP A 9 -16.67 -5.75 -0.84
C ASP A 9 -15.42 -4.90 -0.68
N CYS A 10 -14.23 -5.49 -0.73
CA CYS A 10 -12.99 -4.76 -0.56
C CYS A 10 -12.56 -4.10 -1.86
N VAL A 11 -12.52 -2.76 -1.86
CA VAL A 11 -12.12 -2.00 -3.04
C VAL A 11 -10.68 -2.33 -3.47
N PHE A 12 -9.78 -2.57 -2.50
CA PHE A 12 -8.39 -2.91 -2.82
C PHE A 12 -8.25 -4.34 -3.34
N CYS A 13 -9.06 -5.29 -2.86
CA CYS A 13 -9.12 -6.61 -3.46
C CYS A 13 -9.57 -6.52 -4.92
N LYS A 14 -10.51 -5.65 -5.21
CA LYS A 14 -11.00 -5.45 -6.59
C LYS A 14 -9.95 -4.80 -7.48
N ILE A 15 -9.18 -3.86 -6.95
CA ILE A 15 -8.05 -3.27 -7.67
C ILE A 15 -6.99 -4.33 -7.92
N ALA A 16 -6.65 -5.13 -6.91
CA ALA A 16 -5.65 -6.20 -7.02
C ALA A 16 -6.06 -7.27 -8.05
N ALA A 17 -7.36 -7.53 -8.18
CA ALA A 17 -7.90 -8.49 -9.13
C ALA A 17 -8.12 -7.90 -10.54
N GLY A 18 -7.87 -6.60 -10.71
CA GLY A 18 -8.07 -5.92 -11.99
C GLY A 18 -9.53 -5.61 -12.31
N GLU A 19 -10.43 -5.73 -11.35
CA GLU A 19 -11.87 -5.46 -11.54
C GLU A 19 -12.21 -3.98 -11.52
N ILE A 20 -11.38 -3.17 -10.84
CA ILE A 20 -11.50 -1.72 -10.79
C ILE A 20 -10.20 -1.13 -11.33
N PRO A 21 -10.26 -0.16 -12.26
CA PRO A 21 -9.06 0.47 -12.79
C PRO A 21 -8.34 1.30 -11.73
N SER A 22 -7.02 1.41 -11.85
CA SER A 22 -6.17 2.22 -11.00
C SER A 22 -5.00 2.76 -11.80
N GLU A 23 -4.35 3.80 -11.30
CA GLU A 23 -3.12 4.30 -11.89
C GLU A 23 -1.95 3.45 -11.40
N THR A 24 -1.86 2.22 -11.91
CA THR A 24 -0.88 1.23 -11.51
C THR A 24 0.52 1.64 -11.93
N ILE A 25 1.47 1.63 -10.99
CA ILE A 25 2.88 1.94 -11.26
C ILE A 25 3.77 0.71 -11.19
N TYR A 26 3.31 -0.34 -10.52
CA TYR A 26 4.02 -1.62 -10.43
C TYR A 26 3.06 -2.72 -10.02
N GLU A 27 3.27 -3.91 -10.54
CA GLU A 27 2.48 -5.07 -10.17
C GLU A 27 3.28 -6.35 -10.39
N ASP A 28 3.16 -7.28 -9.46
CA ASP A 28 3.64 -8.65 -9.64
C ASP A 28 2.61 -9.63 -9.05
N GLU A 29 2.98 -10.89 -8.89
CA GLU A 29 2.04 -11.89 -8.38
C GLU A 29 1.64 -11.69 -6.91
N ASN A 30 2.42 -10.91 -6.15
CA ASN A 30 2.24 -10.75 -4.70
C ASN A 30 1.67 -9.40 -4.29
N LEU A 31 1.94 -8.36 -5.05
CA LEU A 31 1.58 -7.00 -4.65
C LEU A 31 1.29 -6.12 -5.86
N ILE A 32 0.63 -5.01 -5.59
CA ILE A 32 0.37 -3.96 -6.58
C ILE A 32 0.59 -2.60 -5.93
N ALA A 33 1.16 -1.68 -6.70
CA ALA A 33 1.34 -0.30 -6.30
C ALA A 33 0.64 0.62 -7.29
N PHE A 34 -0.04 1.64 -6.78
CA PHE A 34 -0.81 2.57 -7.61
C PHE A 34 -0.85 3.95 -6.97
N ASN A 35 -0.99 4.98 -7.79
CA ASN A 35 -1.05 6.35 -7.29
C ASN A 35 -2.33 6.59 -6.51
N ASP A 36 -2.22 7.35 -5.40
CA ASP A 36 -3.36 7.77 -4.62
C ASP A 36 -4.15 8.80 -5.42
N LEU A 37 -5.49 8.66 -5.45
CA LEU A 37 -6.36 9.58 -6.17
C LEU A 37 -6.52 10.92 -5.47
N ASP A 38 -6.20 10.99 -4.17
CA ASP A 38 -6.23 12.21 -3.36
C ASP A 38 -4.84 12.43 -2.76
N PRO A 39 -3.83 12.78 -3.58
CA PRO A 39 -2.46 12.83 -3.11
C PRO A 39 -2.24 13.93 -2.09
N GLN A 40 -1.50 13.57 -1.02
CA GLN A 40 -1.16 14.48 0.08
C GLN A 40 0.28 14.98 -0.03
N ALA A 41 0.97 14.62 -1.12
CA ALA A 41 2.33 15.03 -1.43
C ALA A 41 2.51 14.96 -2.95
N PRO A 42 3.55 15.62 -3.52
CA PRO A 42 3.81 15.56 -4.97
C PRO A 42 3.95 14.14 -5.50
N ILE A 43 4.55 13.26 -4.69
CA ILE A 43 4.57 11.80 -4.94
C ILE A 43 3.79 11.16 -3.81
N HIS A 44 2.74 10.43 -4.15
CA HIS A 44 1.93 9.70 -3.16
C HIS A 44 1.36 8.47 -3.83
N PHE A 45 1.91 7.31 -3.50
CA PHE A 45 1.39 6.04 -4.00
C PHE A 45 1.14 5.08 -2.85
N LEU A 46 0.32 4.07 -3.12
CA LEU A 46 -0.02 3.01 -2.19
C LEU A 46 0.63 1.71 -2.65
N VAL A 47 1.07 0.91 -1.70
CA VAL A 47 1.54 -0.45 -1.96
C VAL A 47 0.70 -1.39 -1.13
N ILE A 48 0.06 -2.35 -1.78
CA ILE A 48 -0.82 -3.31 -1.12
C ILE A 48 -0.44 -4.74 -1.50
N PRO A 49 -0.64 -5.71 -0.58
CA PRO A 49 -0.58 -7.12 -0.97
C PRO A 49 -1.83 -7.48 -1.77
N LYS A 50 -1.71 -8.44 -2.69
CA LYS A 50 -2.87 -8.99 -3.38
C LYS A 50 -3.69 -9.87 -2.44
N LYS A 51 -3.02 -10.58 -1.54
CA LYS A 51 -3.67 -11.30 -0.45
C LYS A 51 -4.41 -10.31 0.44
N HIS A 52 -5.66 -10.59 0.78
CA HIS A 52 -6.41 -9.76 1.70
C HIS A 52 -5.89 -9.95 3.13
N ILE A 53 -5.31 -8.89 3.66
CA ILE A 53 -4.90 -8.78 5.06
C ILE A 53 -5.53 -7.49 5.53
N THR A 54 -6.25 -7.51 6.66
CA THR A 54 -6.99 -6.33 7.10
C THR A 54 -6.07 -5.18 7.50
N SER A 55 -5.04 -5.47 8.28
CA SER A 55 -4.08 -4.46 8.71
C SER A 55 -2.82 -5.12 9.26
N LEU A 56 -1.85 -4.30 9.67
CA LEU A 56 -0.67 -4.78 10.37
C LEU A 56 -1.04 -5.59 11.61
N ALA A 57 -2.13 -5.22 12.29
CA ALA A 57 -2.57 -5.90 13.53
C ALA A 57 -3.04 -7.34 13.29
N THR A 58 -3.37 -7.70 12.06
CA THR A 58 -3.82 -9.05 11.71
C THR A 58 -2.76 -9.87 10.97
N LEU A 59 -1.52 -9.38 10.92
CA LEU A 59 -0.43 -10.13 10.29
C LEU A 59 -0.16 -11.42 11.05
N ASP A 60 0.17 -12.46 10.31
CA ASP A 60 0.61 -13.75 10.82
C ASP A 60 2.09 -13.94 10.46
N GLU A 61 2.78 -14.81 11.19
CA GLU A 61 4.18 -15.12 10.90
C GLU A 61 4.38 -15.62 9.48
N SER A 62 3.39 -16.34 8.93
CA SER A 62 3.43 -16.83 7.56
C SER A 62 3.40 -15.71 6.52
N ASP A 63 3.06 -14.47 6.91
CA ASP A 63 3.06 -13.29 6.03
C ASP A 63 4.42 -12.59 5.98
N SER A 64 5.40 -13.04 6.75
CA SER A 64 6.70 -12.36 6.89
C SER A 64 7.42 -12.14 5.56
N GLU A 65 7.43 -13.16 4.71
CA GLU A 65 8.08 -13.05 3.40
C GLU A 65 7.36 -12.05 2.48
N LEU A 66 6.04 -12.03 2.53
CA LEU A 66 5.23 -11.09 1.78
C LEU A 66 5.52 -9.64 2.21
N ILE A 67 5.61 -9.40 3.52
CA ILE A 67 5.92 -8.07 4.05
C ILE A 67 7.33 -7.64 3.64
N ALA A 68 8.29 -8.54 3.66
CA ALA A 68 9.64 -8.23 3.19
C ALA A 68 9.63 -7.81 1.71
N LYS A 69 8.85 -8.48 0.88
CA LYS A 69 8.69 -8.13 -0.53
C LYS A 69 8.07 -6.75 -0.71
N ILE A 70 7.07 -6.42 0.11
CA ILE A 70 6.44 -5.09 0.08
C ILE A 70 7.47 -4.01 0.44
N MET A 71 8.25 -4.21 1.50
CA MET A 71 9.26 -3.24 1.92
C MET A 71 10.32 -3.02 0.84
N LEU A 72 10.77 -4.08 0.20
CA LEU A 72 11.74 -3.99 -0.89
C LEU A 72 11.15 -3.30 -2.11
N ALA A 73 9.89 -3.54 -2.42
CA ALA A 73 9.19 -2.86 -3.51
C ALA A 73 9.08 -1.35 -3.24
N ILE A 74 8.75 -0.97 -1.99
CA ILE A 74 8.69 0.44 -1.59
C ILE A 74 10.05 1.11 -1.83
N LYS A 75 11.12 0.49 -1.36
CA LYS A 75 12.48 1.01 -1.56
C LYS A 75 12.79 1.23 -3.03
N LYS A 76 12.48 0.25 -3.87
CA LYS A 76 12.73 0.33 -5.31
C LYS A 76 11.91 1.42 -5.98
N LEU A 77 10.62 1.48 -5.68
CA LEU A 77 9.71 2.46 -6.28
C LEU A 77 10.05 3.89 -5.84
N ALA A 78 10.47 4.08 -4.60
CA ALA A 78 10.96 5.37 -4.13
C ALA A 78 12.18 5.82 -4.92
N ALA A 79 13.14 4.92 -5.14
CA ALA A 79 14.32 5.21 -5.95
C ALA A 79 13.95 5.53 -7.40
N ASP A 80 13.01 4.79 -7.98
CA ASP A 80 12.52 5.02 -9.34
C ASP A 80 11.87 6.40 -9.48
N ASN A 81 11.32 6.95 -8.39
CA ASN A 81 10.75 8.29 -8.34
C ASN A 81 11.76 9.36 -7.87
N ASN A 82 13.03 9.00 -7.78
CA ASN A 82 14.12 9.90 -7.36
C ASN A 82 13.92 10.47 -5.95
N LEU A 83 13.30 9.70 -5.06
CA LEU A 83 13.09 10.10 -3.68
C LEU A 83 14.29 9.68 -2.83
N GLU A 84 15.02 10.65 -2.26
CA GLU A 84 16.08 10.36 -1.29
C GLU A 84 15.53 10.27 0.13
N GLY A 85 14.57 11.14 0.46
CA GLY A 85 13.84 11.10 1.72
C GLY A 85 12.35 11.01 1.46
N TYR A 86 11.68 10.18 2.22
CA TYR A 86 10.24 9.97 2.05
C TYR A 86 9.65 9.40 3.32
N ARG A 87 8.34 9.44 3.42
CA ARG A 87 7.62 8.91 4.58
C ARG A 87 6.79 7.71 4.15
N VAL A 88 6.80 6.67 4.99
CA VAL A 88 5.97 5.48 4.80
C VAL A 88 5.01 5.39 5.97
N VAL A 89 3.72 5.25 5.67
CA VAL A 89 2.66 5.23 6.69
C VAL A 89 1.73 4.06 6.42
N THR A 90 1.42 3.31 7.47
CA THR A 90 0.30 2.39 7.46
C THR A 90 -0.58 2.71 8.66
N ASN A 91 -1.88 2.84 8.41
CA ASN A 91 -2.85 3.16 9.46
C ASN A 91 -3.51 1.86 9.93
N ILE A 92 -3.69 1.73 11.23
CA ILE A 92 -4.24 0.53 11.86
C ILE A 92 -5.44 0.93 12.70
N GLY A 93 -6.61 0.36 12.36
CA GLY A 93 -7.83 0.55 13.12
C GLY A 93 -8.43 1.95 12.99
N GLU A 94 -9.54 2.16 13.69
CA GLU A 94 -10.29 3.42 13.61
C GLU A 94 -9.47 4.60 14.14
N ASP A 95 -8.88 4.45 15.32
CA ASP A 95 -8.08 5.52 15.93
C ASP A 95 -6.81 5.83 15.12
N GLY A 96 -6.31 4.86 14.38
CA GLY A 96 -5.18 5.07 13.50
C GLY A 96 -5.55 5.72 12.16
N GLY A 97 -6.84 5.93 11.90
CA GLY A 97 -7.31 6.55 10.67
C GLY A 97 -7.39 5.61 9.48
N GLN A 98 -7.48 4.31 9.72
CA GLN A 98 -7.62 3.34 8.63
C GLN A 98 -9.04 3.41 8.06
N THR A 99 -9.15 3.79 6.78
CA THR A 99 -10.44 3.93 6.10
C THR A 99 -10.78 2.74 5.21
N VAL A 100 -9.78 2.02 4.72
CA VAL A 100 -9.96 0.82 3.90
C VAL A 100 -9.40 -0.38 4.66
N PRO A 101 -10.22 -1.40 4.97
CA PRO A 101 -9.79 -2.55 5.76
C PRO A 101 -9.02 -3.58 4.91
N HIS A 102 -7.97 -3.14 4.29
CA HIS A 102 -7.02 -3.93 3.51
C HIS A 102 -5.65 -3.28 3.71
N LEU A 103 -4.70 -4.03 4.21
CA LEU A 103 -3.35 -3.53 4.50
C LEU A 103 -2.82 -2.72 3.34
N HIS A 104 -2.39 -1.51 3.60
CA HIS A 104 -1.76 -0.67 2.60
C HIS A 104 -0.75 0.27 3.24
N PHE A 105 0.30 0.56 2.48
CA PHE A 105 1.36 1.45 2.88
C PHE A 105 1.32 2.67 1.98
N HIS A 106 1.14 3.84 2.58
CA HIS A 106 1.30 5.10 1.87
C HIS A 106 2.78 5.41 1.75
N VAL A 107 3.21 5.80 0.58
CA VAL A 107 4.57 6.30 0.34
C VAL A 107 4.43 7.72 -0.15
N LEU A 108 4.96 8.68 0.62
CA LEU A 108 4.82 10.10 0.35
C LEU A 108 6.18 10.74 0.23
N GLY A 109 6.35 11.54 -0.80
CA GLY A 109 7.64 12.21 -1.05
C GLY A 109 7.50 13.44 -1.91
N GLY A 110 8.62 14.09 -2.19
CA GLY A 110 8.64 15.28 -3.03
C GLY A 110 8.47 16.59 -2.27
N ARG A 111 8.37 16.52 -0.94
CA ARG A 111 8.37 17.68 -0.05
C ARG A 111 8.92 17.29 1.32
N ALA A 112 9.22 18.29 2.13
CA ALA A 112 9.61 18.04 3.52
C ALA A 112 8.39 17.66 4.36
N PHE A 113 8.60 16.78 5.32
CA PHE A 113 7.60 16.39 6.31
C PHE A 113 8.10 16.83 7.69
N HIS A 114 7.17 17.06 8.57
CA HIS A 114 7.45 17.57 9.91
C HIS A 114 7.10 16.56 10.98
N TRP A 115 7.55 16.84 12.18
CA TRP A 115 7.19 16.08 13.36
C TRP A 115 6.41 17.00 14.31
N PRO A 116 5.33 16.54 14.97
CA PRO A 116 4.83 15.16 15.02
C PRO A 116 4.14 14.68 13.73
N ALA A 117 3.99 13.36 13.63
CA ALA A 117 3.46 12.72 12.42
C ALA A 117 1.97 12.92 12.17
N GLY A 118 1.25 13.38 13.17
CA GLY A 118 -0.20 13.58 13.04
C GLY A 118 -0.73 14.71 13.85
#